data_e6c39a24793861c0a3290045539c3348
#
_entry.id   e6c39a24793861c0a3290045539c3348
#
_cell.length_a   1.000
_cell.length_b   1.000
_cell.length_c   1.000
_cell.angle_alpha   90.00
_cell.angle_beta   90.00
_cell.angle_gamma   90.00
#
_symmetry.space_group_name_H-M   'P 1'
#
loop_
_entity.id
_entity.type
_entity.pdbx_description
1 polymer ?
#
loop_
_entity_poly.entity_id
_entity_poly.type
_entity_poly.pdbx_seq_one_letter_code
_entity_poly.pdbx_strand_id
1 'polypeptide(L)'
;PDLLEIVNSANVACGYHAGDVSTMHDVVQISKKNGVSIGAHPSFNDPENFGRERMYLTSSEVKKLIYDQYDILQNISIQHGQNVTHMKPHGALNNMACEDIELATTLANAINEISKDLIYLVPTGSKMEEAAKKLNMNIACEIFADRNYEDDGNLVSRKKPHALITDPEEAKKHVLTMVKNQSLNCHSGKQISCEIDSVCIHGDNESSLST
;
A
#
# COMPACT_ATOMS: atom_id res chain seq x y z
N PRO A 1 -13.80 3.57 11.58
CA PRO A 1 -14.35 2.33 12.18
C PRO A 1 -15.10 1.49 11.15
N ASP A 2 -15.94 2.10 10.34
CA ASP A 2 -16.89 1.39 9.45
C ASP A 2 -16.21 0.60 8.34
N LEU A 3 -15.11 1.11 7.77
CA LEU A 3 -14.31 0.36 6.79
C LEU A 3 -13.72 -0.94 7.37
N LEU A 4 -13.34 -0.94 8.65
CA LEU A 4 -12.79 -2.15 9.30
C LEU A 4 -13.86 -3.25 9.54
N GLU A 5 -15.12 -3.00 9.22
CA GLU A 5 -16.17 -4.01 9.26
C GLU A 5 -16.32 -4.76 7.92
N ILE A 6 -15.77 -4.20 6.83
CA ILE A 6 -15.95 -4.74 5.46
C ILE A 6 -14.67 -5.16 4.77
N VAL A 7 -13.48 -4.67 5.22
CA VAL A 7 -12.19 -5.02 4.62
C VAL A 7 -11.61 -6.29 5.23
N ASN A 8 -10.75 -6.99 4.49
CA ASN A 8 -10.03 -8.17 4.98
C ASN A 8 -8.70 -7.80 5.65
N SER A 9 -8.11 -6.68 5.25
CA SER A 9 -6.82 -6.20 5.76
C SER A 9 -6.79 -4.69 5.84
N ALA A 10 -5.99 -4.16 6.77
CA ALA A 10 -5.80 -2.74 6.98
C ALA A 10 -4.31 -2.38 6.96
N ASN A 11 -3.93 -1.42 6.13
CA ASN A 11 -2.60 -0.81 6.15
C ASN A 11 -2.59 0.34 7.15
N VAL A 12 -1.85 0.19 8.25
CA VAL A 12 -1.86 1.11 9.39
C VAL A 12 -0.68 2.07 9.30
N ALA A 13 -0.95 3.37 9.27
CA ALA A 13 0.07 4.41 9.30
C ALA A 13 0.88 4.31 10.60
N CYS A 14 2.21 4.44 10.49
CA CYS A 14 3.15 4.18 11.58
C CYS A 14 3.76 5.46 12.18
N GLY A 15 3.04 6.58 12.15
CA GLY A 15 3.42 7.83 12.80
C GLY A 15 4.29 8.78 11.98
N TYR A 16 4.85 8.37 10.84
CA TYR A 16 5.76 9.20 10.05
C TYR A 16 5.05 10.13 9.07
N HIS A 17 3.91 9.71 8.53
CA HIS A 17 3.11 10.55 7.64
C HIS A 17 1.72 10.84 8.20
N ALA A 18 1.24 9.96 9.05
CA ALA A 18 -0.06 10.04 9.69
C ALA A 18 -0.12 9.08 10.89
N GLY A 19 -1.18 9.23 11.68
CA GLY A 19 -1.41 8.42 12.86
C GLY A 19 -0.50 8.79 14.04
N ASP A 20 -0.90 8.35 15.20
CA ASP A 20 -0.12 8.41 16.44
C ASP A 20 -0.27 7.06 17.18
N VAL A 21 0.43 6.92 18.29
CA VAL A 21 0.41 5.69 19.09
C VAL A 21 -1.00 5.33 19.53
N SER A 22 -1.82 6.31 19.95
CA SER A 22 -3.20 6.09 20.38
C SER A 22 -4.06 5.55 19.23
N THR A 23 -3.97 6.22 18.07
CA THR A 23 -4.68 5.78 16.84
C THR A 23 -4.29 4.37 16.41
N MET A 24 -2.98 4.04 16.48
CA MET A 24 -2.52 2.68 16.16
C MET A 24 -3.12 1.63 17.12
N HIS A 25 -3.16 1.91 18.43
CA HIS A 25 -3.82 1.03 19.41
C HIS A 25 -5.29 0.81 19.08
N ASP A 26 -6.03 1.86 18.78
CA ASP A 26 -7.46 1.79 18.46
C ASP A 26 -7.70 0.97 17.19
N VAL A 27 -6.94 1.23 16.12
CA VAL A 27 -7.05 0.49 14.85
C VAL A 27 -6.73 -0.99 15.05
N VAL A 28 -5.65 -1.33 15.76
CA VAL A 28 -5.27 -2.72 16.07
C VAL A 28 -6.37 -3.43 16.86
N GLN A 29 -6.93 -2.78 17.87
CA GLN A 29 -8.00 -3.34 18.70
C GLN A 29 -9.28 -3.59 17.88
N ILE A 30 -9.69 -2.62 17.05
CA ILE A 30 -10.90 -2.75 16.21
C ILE A 30 -10.67 -3.82 15.14
N SER A 31 -9.50 -3.85 14.51
CA SER A 31 -9.14 -4.87 13.52
C SER A 31 -9.20 -6.28 14.12
N LYS A 32 -8.67 -6.46 15.34
CA LYS A 32 -8.77 -7.75 16.05
C LYS A 32 -10.22 -8.18 16.26
N LYS A 33 -11.07 -7.25 16.70
CA LYS A 33 -12.50 -7.52 16.95
C LYS A 33 -13.20 -7.99 15.67
N ASN A 34 -12.84 -7.43 14.52
CA ASN A 34 -13.49 -7.69 13.24
C ASN A 34 -12.76 -8.78 12.41
N GLY A 35 -11.68 -9.38 12.91
CA GLY A 35 -10.91 -10.39 12.18
C GLY A 35 -10.13 -9.82 10.99
N VAL A 36 -9.79 -8.53 11.01
CA VAL A 36 -9.04 -7.82 9.96
C VAL A 36 -7.56 -7.98 10.20
N SER A 37 -6.82 -8.39 9.17
CA SER A 37 -5.36 -8.48 9.20
C SER A 37 -4.72 -7.11 9.25
N ILE A 38 -3.59 -6.97 9.96
CA ILE A 38 -2.88 -5.70 10.15
C ILE A 38 -1.59 -5.70 9.35
N GLY A 39 -1.36 -4.65 8.60
CA GLY A 39 -0.12 -4.38 7.89
C GLY A 39 0.50 -3.05 8.22
N ALA A 40 1.84 -2.99 8.22
CA ALA A 40 2.56 -1.75 8.37
C ALA A 40 2.53 -0.93 7.08
N HIS A 41 2.28 0.38 7.22
CA HIS A 41 2.20 1.32 6.10
C HIS A 41 3.28 2.41 6.22
N PRO A 42 4.59 2.02 6.06
CA PRO A 42 5.70 2.93 6.26
C PRO A 42 5.80 3.97 5.14
N SER A 43 6.23 5.16 5.51
CA SER A 43 6.37 6.31 4.62
C SER A 43 7.65 7.08 4.93
N PHE A 44 8.00 8.02 4.06
CA PHE A 44 8.91 9.08 4.43
C PHE A 44 8.39 9.84 5.66
N ASN A 45 9.32 10.39 6.46
CA ASN A 45 8.96 11.22 7.60
C ASN A 45 8.57 12.62 7.12
N ASP A 46 7.31 12.76 6.73
CA ASP A 46 6.75 13.96 6.09
C ASP A 46 5.27 14.11 6.48
N PRO A 47 4.98 14.42 7.77
CA PRO A 47 3.61 14.58 8.23
C PRO A 47 2.91 15.79 7.60
N GLU A 48 3.65 16.85 7.25
CA GLU A 48 3.08 18.06 6.67
C GLU A 48 2.47 17.84 5.29
N ASN A 49 3.07 16.94 4.48
CA ASN A 49 2.57 16.61 3.14
C ASN A 49 2.00 15.18 3.07
N PHE A 50 1.69 14.58 4.22
CA PHE A 50 1.13 13.24 4.29
C PHE A 50 2.01 12.17 3.59
N GLY A 51 3.34 12.31 3.65
CA GLY A 51 4.29 11.40 3.01
C GLY A 51 4.23 11.41 1.48
N ARG A 52 3.74 12.47 0.85
CA ARG A 52 3.53 12.55 -0.60
C ARG A 52 4.61 13.33 -1.34
N GLU A 53 5.54 13.96 -0.63
CA GLU A 53 6.69 14.62 -1.25
C GLU A 53 7.85 13.64 -1.47
N ARG A 54 8.51 13.76 -2.63
CA ARG A 54 9.65 12.90 -2.99
C ARG A 54 10.85 13.24 -2.14
N MET A 55 11.45 12.25 -1.50
CA MET A 55 12.68 12.36 -0.73
C MET A 55 13.72 11.37 -1.24
N TYR A 56 14.97 11.80 -1.29
CA TYR A 56 16.09 10.96 -1.75
C TYR A 56 16.93 10.57 -0.54
N LEU A 57 16.83 9.31 -0.16
CA LEU A 57 17.53 8.72 0.97
C LEU A 57 18.53 7.68 0.47
N THR A 58 19.57 7.46 1.24
CA THR A 58 20.49 6.33 1.02
C THR A 58 19.79 4.99 1.34
N SER A 59 20.30 3.89 0.79
CA SER A 59 19.75 2.56 1.07
C SER A 59 19.72 2.23 2.58
N SER A 60 20.70 2.70 3.35
CA SER A 60 20.74 2.51 4.80
C SER A 60 19.66 3.30 5.53
N GLU A 61 19.39 4.53 5.09
CA GLU A 61 18.31 5.36 5.65
C GLU A 61 16.94 4.79 5.31
N VAL A 62 16.74 4.29 4.07
CA VAL A 62 15.50 3.60 3.68
C VAL A 62 15.28 2.36 4.54
N LYS A 63 16.29 1.51 4.72
CA LYS A 63 16.18 0.32 5.59
C LYS A 63 15.82 0.70 7.02
N LYS A 64 16.51 1.67 7.60
CA LYS A 64 16.22 2.16 8.95
C LYS A 64 14.78 2.67 9.06
N LEU A 65 14.32 3.45 8.09
CA LEU A 65 12.96 3.98 8.04
C LEU A 65 11.91 2.87 8.04
N ILE A 66 12.16 1.78 7.31
CA ILE A 66 11.25 0.62 7.26
C ILE A 66 11.24 -0.11 8.61
N TYR A 67 12.42 -0.36 9.20
CA TYR A 67 12.53 -1.08 10.48
C TYR A 67 11.87 -0.29 11.61
N ASP A 68 12.20 1.00 11.75
CA ASP A 68 11.65 1.84 12.82
C ASP A 68 10.10 1.82 12.80
N GLN A 69 9.49 1.98 11.64
CA GLN A 69 8.04 2.02 11.50
C GLN A 69 7.37 0.66 11.69
N TYR A 70 8.01 -0.41 11.20
CA TYR A 70 7.54 -1.76 11.45
C TYR A 70 7.55 -2.08 12.95
N ASP A 71 8.67 -1.79 13.63
CA ASP A 71 8.83 -2.09 15.06
C ASP A 71 7.81 -1.35 15.92
N ILE A 72 7.50 -0.09 15.59
CA ILE A 72 6.45 0.67 16.28
C ILE A 72 5.11 -0.08 16.24
N LEU A 73 4.65 -0.44 15.04
CA LEU A 73 3.35 -1.08 14.88
C LEU A 73 3.35 -2.52 15.40
N GLN A 74 4.43 -3.28 15.19
CA GLN A 74 4.57 -4.65 15.66
C GLN A 74 4.50 -4.71 17.20
N ASN A 75 5.20 -3.80 17.90
CA ASN A 75 5.16 -3.73 19.36
C ASN A 75 3.75 -3.44 19.89
N ILE A 76 3.01 -2.55 19.22
CA ILE A 76 1.61 -2.27 19.56
C ILE A 76 0.74 -3.50 19.27
N SER A 77 0.91 -4.14 18.12
CA SER A 77 0.13 -5.31 17.72
C SER A 77 0.28 -6.46 18.71
N ILE A 78 1.49 -6.74 19.17
CA ILE A 78 1.79 -7.78 20.18
C ILE A 78 1.03 -7.50 21.49
N GLN A 79 0.95 -6.26 21.95
CA GLN A 79 0.21 -5.91 23.18
C GLN A 79 -1.28 -6.24 23.08
N HIS A 80 -1.83 -6.26 21.86
CA HIS A 80 -3.20 -6.69 21.58
C HIS A 80 -3.32 -8.18 21.20
N GLY A 81 -2.21 -8.93 21.24
CA GLY A 81 -2.18 -10.35 20.86
C GLY A 81 -2.42 -10.57 19.37
N GLN A 82 -1.88 -9.67 18.54
CA GLN A 82 -1.82 -9.75 17.08
C GLN A 82 -0.37 -9.59 16.60
N ASN A 83 -0.15 -9.86 15.31
CA ASN A 83 1.11 -9.58 14.63
C ASN A 83 0.84 -8.79 13.35
N VAL A 84 1.82 -8.00 12.95
CA VAL A 84 1.83 -7.42 11.60
C VAL A 84 2.04 -8.54 10.59
N THR A 85 1.12 -8.69 9.65
CA THR A 85 1.12 -9.81 8.68
C THR A 85 1.59 -9.41 7.30
N HIS A 86 1.54 -8.12 6.99
CA HIS A 86 1.91 -7.60 5.67
C HIS A 86 2.52 -6.21 5.78
N MET A 87 3.14 -5.77 4.72
CA MET A 87 3.70 -4.43 4.61
C MET A 87 3.43 -3.83 3.24
N LYS A 88 3.05 -2.56 3.25
CA LYS A 88 2.81 -1.75 2.06
C LYS A 88 3.39 -0.35 2.25
N PRO A 89 4.41 0.07 1.52
CA PRO A 89 4.89 1.45 1.56
C PRO A 89 3.80 2.46 1.16
N HIS A 90 3.86 3.63 1.75
CA HIS A 90 2.89 4.71 1.49
C HIS A 90 3.45 5.80 0.57
N GLY A 91 2.55 6.46 -0.15
CA GLY A 91 2.74 7.77 -0.76
C GLY A 91 3.91 7.85 -1.74
N ALA A 92 4.78 8.85 -1.57
CA ALA A 92 5.90 9.06 -2.45
C ALA A 92 6.92 7.91 -2.41
N LEU A 93 7.15 7.29 -1.25
CA LEU A 93 8.04 6.13 -1.12
C LEU A 93 7.56 4.97 -2.01
N ASN A 94 6.26 4.65 -1.96
CA ASN A 94 5.67 3.63 -2.82
C ASN A 94 5.79 3.99 -4.31
N ASN A 95 5.39 5.22 -4.68
CA ASN A 95 5.38 5.62 -6.08
C ASN A 95 6.79 5.67 -6.69
N MET A 96 7.78 6.15 -5.94
CA MET A 96 9.18 6.14 -6.38
C MET A 96 9.71 4.72 -6.56
N ALA A 97 9.36 3.80 -5.64
CA ALA A 97 9.77 2.40 -5.75
C ALA A 97 9.05 1.66 -6.90
N CYS A 98 7.86 2.08 -7.31
CA CYS A 98 7.20 1.55 -8.51
C CYS A 98 7.96 1.89 -9.80
N GLU A 99 8.69 3.01 -9.81
CA GLU A 99 9.42 3.54 -10.97
C GLU A 99 10.91 3.14 -10.97
N ASP A 100 11.51 2.93 -9.79
CA ASP A 100 12.95 2.76 -9.57
C ASP A 100 13.27 1.37 -8.99
N ILE A 101 13.96 0.56 -9.78
CA ILE A 101 14.34 -0.82 -9.39
C ILE A 101 15.33 -0.87 -8.24
N GLU A 102 16.21 0.14 -8.07
CA GLU A 102 17.20 0.17 -6.99
C GLU A 102 16.52 0.44 -5.66
N LEU A 103 15.60 1.41 -5.61
CA LEU A 103 14.77 1.68 -4.44
C LEU A 103 13.85 0.50 -4.14
N ALA A 104 13.19 -0.07 -5.15
CA ALA A 104 12.35 -1.26 -5.01
C ALA A 104 13.12 -2.44 -4.41
N THR A 105 14.34 -2.69 -4.88
CA THR A 105 15.22 -3.75 -4.37
C THR A 105 15.64 -3.46 -2.92
N THR A 106 15.92 -2.21 -2.59
CA THR A 106 16.26 -1.81 -1.21
C THR A 106 15.09 -2.06 -0.25
N LEU A 107 13.86 -1.69 -0.64
CA LEU A 107 12.66 -1.96 0.14
C LEU A 107 12.40 -3.46 0.30
N ALA A 108 12.46 -4.20 -0.80
CA ALA A 108 12.24 -5.64 -0.80
C ALA A 108 13.24 -6.38 0.12
N ASN A 109 14.53 -6.01 0.07
CA ASN A 109 15.54 -6.55 0.99
C ASN A 109 15.24 -6.20 2.45
N ALA A 110 14.89 -4.94 2.75
CA ALA A 110 14.57 -4.52 4.11
C ALA A 110 13.39 -5.32 4.69
N ILE A 111 12.33 -5.52 3.91
CA ILE A 111 11.14 -6.27 4.33
C ILE A 111 11.47 -7.75 4.51
N ASN A 112 12.23 -8.35 3.60
CA ASN A 112 12.65 -9.75 3.66
C ASN A 112 13.61 -10.04 4.82
N GLU A 113 14.42 -9.05 5.23
CA GLU A 113 15.30 -9.11 6.40
C GLU A 113 14.51 -9.08 7.72
N ILE A 114 13.35 -8.41 7.77
CA ILE A 114 12.46 -8.40 8.94
C ILE A 114 11.83 -9.79 9.13
N SER A 115 11.16 -10.31 8.13
CA SER A 115 10.57 -11.66 8.15
C SER A 115 10.25 -12.13 6.74
N LYS A 116 10.57 -13.39 6.47
CA LYS A 116 10.19 -14.06 5.21
C LYS A 116 8.70 -14.41 5.15
N ASP A 117 8.01 -14.38 6.27
CA ASP A 117 6.58 -14.70 6.35
C ASP A 117 5.71 -13.47 6.09
N LEU A 118 6.29 -12.24 6.10
CA LEU A 118 5.57 -11.04 5.76
C LEU A 118 5.12 -11.07 4.28
N ILE A 119 3.86 -10.74 4.07
CA ILE A 119 3.34 -10.50 2.71
C ILE A 119 3.72 -9.08 2.30
N TYR A 120 4.46 -8.93 1.22
CA TYR A 120 4.73 -7.63 0.63
C TYR A 120 3.63 -7.27 -0.37
N LEU A 121 2.80 -6.29 -0.02
CA LEU A 121 1.78 -5.74 -0.92
C LEU A 121 2.45 -4.82 -1.93
N VAL A 122 2.39 -5.18 -3.18
CA VAL A 122 3.05 -4.47 -4.28
C VAL A 122 2.04 -4.04 -5.33
N PRO A 123 2.12 -2.81 -5.85
CA PRO A 123 1.33 -2.43 -7.02
C PRO A 123 1.68 -3.34 -8.20
N THR A 124 0.65 -3.94 -8.81
CA THR A 124 0.84 -4.88 -9.92
C THR A 124 1.53 -4.22 -11.12
N GLY A 125 2.43 -4.94 -11.78
CA GLY A 125 3.21 -4.47 -12.93
C GLY A 125 4.35 -3.51 -12.58
N SER A 126 4.60 -3.23 -11.30
CA SER A 126 5.62 -2.25 -10.86
C SER A 126 7.03 -2.84 -10.70
N LYS A 127 8.03 -1.95 -10.53
CA LYS A 127 9.39 -2.37 -10.14
C LYS A 127 9.44 -3.01 -8.76
N MET A 128 8.47 -2.72 -7.89
CA MET A 128 8.36 -3.37 -6.58
C MET A 128 8.01 -4.85 -6.75
N GLU A 129 7.07 -5.19 -7.61
CA GLU A 129 6.73 -6.57 -7.94
C GLU A 129 7.93 -7.31 -8.57
N GLU A 130 8.62 -6.65 -9.54
CA GLU A 130 9.81 -7.21 -10.17
C GLU A 130 10.92 -7.54 -9.16
N ALA A 131 11.22 -6.61 -8.25
CA ALA A 131 12.23 -6.79 -7.21
C ALA A 131 11.86 -7.90 -6.23
N ALA A 132 10.62 -7.93 -5.76
CA ALA A 132 10.14 -8.91 -4.81
C ALA A 132 10.11 -10.33 -5.40
N LYS A 133 9.68 -10.48 -6.65
CA LYS A 133 9.72 -11.77 -7.37
C LYS A 133 11.15 -12.30 -7.54
N LYS A 134 12.12 -11.42 -7.83
CA LYS A 134 13.56 -11.81 -7.89
C LYS A 134 14.09 -12.34 -6.57
N LEU A 135 13.55 -11.90 -5.45
CA LEU A 135 13.92 -12.35 -4.10
C LEU A 135 13.07 -13.52 -3.60
N ASN A 136 12.15 -14.05 -4.42
CA ASN A 136 11.19 -15.10 -4.05
C ASN A 136 10.42 -14.77 -2.76
N MET A 137 9.97 -13.53 -2.60
CA MET A 137 9.20 -13.07 -1.45
C MET A 137 7.73 -13.51 -1.55
N ASN A 138 7.07 -13.60 -0.40
CA ASN A 138 5.61 -13.67 -0.36
C ASN A 138 5.07 -12.28 -0.77
N ILE A 139 4.39 -12.21 -1.90
CA ILE A 139 3.79 -10.96 -2.40
C ILE A 139 2.29 -11.10 -2.58
N ALA A 140 1.60 -9.96 -2.55
CA ALA A 140 0.26 -9.84 -3.07
C ALA A 140 0.22 -8.65 -4.04
N CYS A 141 -0.17 -8.93 -5.28
CA CYS A 141 -0.26 -7.94 -6.35
C CYS A 141 -1.55 -7.14 -6.19
N GLU A 142 -1.42 -5.83 -6.06
CA GLU A 142 -2.53 -4.95 -5.69
C GLU A 142 -2.88 -3.97 -6.80
N ILE A 143 -4.19 -3.79 -7.01
CA ILE A 143 -4.77 -2.72 -7.81
C ILE A 143 -5.46 -1.69 -6.91
N PHE A 144 -5.76 -0.50 -7.45
CA PHE A 144 -6.41 0.59 -6.74
C PHE A 144 -7.82 0.84 -7.30
N ALA A 145 -8.81 0.88 -6.43
CA ALA A 145 -10.20 1.09 -6.84
C ALA A 145 -10.45 2.52 -7.36
N ASP A 146 -9.81 3.50 -6.75
CA ASP A 146 -10.03 4.93 -6.93
C ASP A 146 -8.97 5.65 -7.77
N ARG A 147 -8.11 4.89 -8.48
CA ARG A 147 -6.96 5.44 -9.22
C ARG A 147 -6.92 4.98 -10.66
N ASN A 148 -6.59 5.91 -11.56
CA ASN A 148 -6.28 5.59 -12.93
C ASN A 148 -4.80 5.27 -13.16
N TYR A 149 -4.50 4.56 -14.24
CA TYR A 149 -3.17 4.09 -14.63
C TYR A 149 -2.71 4.72 -15.93
N GLU A 150 -1.41 5.01 -16.02
CA GLU A 150 -0.71 5.38 -17.25
C GLU A 150 -0.43 4.13 -18.09
N ASP A 151 -0.01 4.32 -19.35
CA ASP A 151 0.26 3.23 -20.30
C ASP A 151 1.49 2.38 -19.96
N ASP A 152 2.26 2.77 -18.98
CA ASP A 152 3.36 2.00 -18.41
C ASP A 152 2.98 1.19 -17.16
N GLY A 153 1.70 1.29 -16.72
CA GLY A 153 1.18 0.63 -15.54
C GLY A 153 1.33 1.41 -14.23
N ASN A 154 2.00 2.55 -14.24
CA ASN A 154 2.10 3.41 -13.07
C ASN A 154 0.81 4.19 -12.82
N LEU A 155 0.59 4.59 -11.55
CA LEU A 155 -0.55 5.43 -11.21
C LEU A 155 -0.42 6.82 -11.84
N VAL A 156 -1.53 7.33 -12.40
CA VAL A 156 -1.61 8.72 -12.85
C VAL A 156 -1.29 9.66 -11.70
N SER A 157 -0.35 10.59 -11.90
CA SER A 157 0.03 11.56 -10.87
C SER A 157 -1.19 12.35 -10.38
N ARG A 158 -1.34 12.47 -9.05
CA ARG A 158 -2.44 13.26 -8.43
C ARG A 158 -2.48 14.72 -8.90
N LYS A 159 -1.41 15.25 -9.50
CA LYS A 159 -1.34 16.59 -10.09
C LYS A 159 -2.00 16.67 -11.47
N LYS A 160 -2.28 15.53 -12.10
CA LYS A 160 -2.95 15.47 -13.40
C LYS A 160 -4.47 15.33 -13.26
N PRO A 161 -5.25 15.86 -14.20
CA PRO A 161 -6.68 15.52 -14.29
C PRO A 161 -6.84 14.01 -14.48
N HIS A 162 -7.97 13.49 -14.06
CA HIS A 162 -8.30 12.06 -14.14
C HIS A 162 -7.41 11.12 -13.32
N ALA A 163 -6.63 11.63 -12.34
CA ALA A 163 -5.84 10.78 -11.44
C ALA A 163 -6.71 9.95 -10.50
N LEU A 164 -7.86 10.49 -10.11
CA LEU A 164 -8.79 9.88 -9.16
C LEU A 164 -10.10 9.52 -9.86
N ILE A 165 -10.67 8.39 -9.46
CA ILE A 165 -12.04 7.98 -9.76
C ILE A 165 -12.84 8.27 -8.48
N THR A 166 -13.75 9.25 -8.54
CA THR A 166 -14.51 9.72 -7.38
C THR A 166 -15.95 9.24 -7.36
N ASP A 167 -16.46 8.75 -8.49
CA ASP A 167 -17.78 8.14 -8.57
C ASP A 167 -17.72 6.67 -8.15
N PRO A 168 -18.50 6.23 -7.15
CA PRO A 168 -18.45 4.85 -6.64
C PRO A 168 -18.83 3.79 -7.68
N GLU A 169 -19.81 4.06 -8.56
CA GLU A 169 -20.20 3.10 -9.60
C GLU A 169 -19.14 2.99 -10.69
N GLU A 170 -18.45 4.08 -10.98
CA GLU A 170 -17.32 4.08 -11.90
C GLU A 170 -16.12 3.30 -11.31
N ALA A 171 -15.79 3.52 -10.03
CA ALA A 171 -14.77 2.78 -9.31
C ALA A 171 -15.07 1.28 -9.26
N LYS A 172 -16.28 0.90 -8.91
CA LYS A 172 -16.76 -0.50 -8.93
C LYS A 172 -16.62 -1.14 -10.32
N LYS A 173 -17.06 -0.46 -11.36
CA LYS A 173 -16.94 -0.93 -12.75
C LYS A 173 -15.47 -1.10 -13.15
N HIS A 174 -14.62 -0.15 -12.76
CA HIS A 174 -13.18 -0.17 -13.01
C HIS A 174 -12.54 -1.42 -12.39
N VAL A 175 -12.76 -1.67 -11.08
CA VAL A 175 -12.27 -2.85 -10.37
C VAL A 175 -12.79 -4.14 -11.01
N LEU A 176 -14.10 -4.28 -11.20
CA LEU A 176 -14.71 -5.49 -11.75
C LEU A 176 -14.15 -5.82 -13.14
N THR A 177 -13.88 -4.81 -13.97
CA THR A 177 -13.30 -5.00 -15.29
C THR A 177 -11.86 -5.49 -15.20
N MET A 178 -11.03 -4.89 -14.33
CA MET A 178 -9.65 -5.31 -14.12
C MET A 178 -9.56 -6.74 -13.58
N VAL A 179 -10.34 -7.07 -12.56
CA VAL A 179 -10.37 -8.41 -11.96
C VAL A 179 -10.85 -9.47 -12.96
N LYS A 180 -11.92 -9.18 -13.71
CA LYS A 180 -12.46 -10.10 -14.72
C LYS A 180 -11.47 -10.38 -15.86
N ASN A 181 -10.76 -9.35 -16.31
CA ASN A 181 -9.85 -9.44 -17.43
C ASN A 181 -8.41 -9.81 -17.02
N GLN A 182 -8.11 -9.85 -15.73
CA GLN A 182 -6.75 -10.00 -15.20
C GLN A 182 -5.79 -9.00 -15.88
N SER A 183 -6.19 -7.72 -15.85
CA SER A 183 -5.43 -6.63 -16.50
C SER A 183 -5.65 -5.30 -15.82
N LEU A 184 -4.63 -4.43 -15.81
CA LEU A 184 -4.81 -3.01 -15.55
C LEU A 184 -5.56 -2.36 -16.71
N ASN A 185 -6.49 -1.47 -16.38
CA ASN A 185 -7.14 -0.60 -17.35
C ASN A 185 -6.48 0.79 -17.31
N CYS A 186 -5.67 1.10 -18.30
CA CYS A 186 -5.03 2.41 -18.41
C CYS A 186 -6.04 3.48 -18.84
N HIS A 187 -5.78 4.72 -18.45
CA HIS A 187 -6.63 5.88 -18.81
C HIS A 187 -6.80 6.05 -20.34
N SER A 188 -5.80 5.67 -21.12
CA SER A 188 -5.87 5.67 -22.59
C SER A 188 -6.82 4.64 -23.20
N GLY A 189 -7.26 3.65 -22.41
CA GLY A 189 -7.97 2.45 -22.85
C GLY A 189 -7.06 1.24 -23.11
N LYS A 190 -5.73 1.40 -22.98
CA LYS A 190 -4.80 0.27 -23.03
C LYS A 190 -5.05 -0.69 -21.87
N GLN A 191 -4.90 -1.99 -22.13
CA GLN A 191 -4.93 -3.02 -21.10
C GLN A 191 -3.54 -3.65 -20.96
N ILE A 192 -3.12 -3.89 -19.71
CA ILE A 192 -1.85 -4.53 -19.39
C ILE A 192 -2.17 -5.77 -18.55
N SER A 193 -1.88 -6.96 -19.09
CA SER A 193 -2.10 -8.22 -18.36
C SER A 193 -1.29 -8.25 -17.06
N CYS A 194 -1.92 -8.66 -15.96
CA CYS A 194 -1.30 -8.68 -14.64
C CYS A 194 -1.97 -9.68 -13.70
N GLU A 195 -1.30 -10.00 -12.60
CA GLU A 195 -1.86 -10.73 -11.46
C GLU A 195 -2.58 -9.73 -10.52
N ILE A 196 -3.69 -10.14 -9.93
CA ILE A 196 -4.47 -9.32 -8.98
C ILE A 196 -4.87 -10.19 -7.80
N ASP A 197 -4.30 -9.88 -6.63
CA ASP A 197 -4.57 -10.57 -5.36
C ASP A 197 -5.33 -9.68 -4.39
N SER A 198 -5.19 -8.35 -4.53
CA SER A 198 -5.74 -7.37 -3.61
C SER A 198 -6.28 -6.14 -4.32
N VAL A 199 -7.29 -5.53 -3.73
CA VAL A 199 -7.85 -4.25 -4.16
C VAL A 199 -7.71 -3.23 -3.04
N CYS A 200 -6.99 -2.14 -3.30
CA CYS A 200 -6.82 -1.04 -2.36
C CYS A 200 -7.98 -0.06 -2.44
N ILE A 201 -8.52 0.27 -1.27
CA ILE A 201 -9.46 1.37 -1.05
C ILE A 201 -8.81 2.34 -0.07
N HIS A 202 -8.75 3.62 -0.40
CA HIS A 202 -8.23 4.63 0.51
C HIS A 202 -9.27 5.06 1.51
N GLY A 203 -8.93 5.01 2.81
CA GLY A 203 -9.82 5.39 3.91
C GLY A 203 -9.73 6.86 4.32
N ASP A 204 -8.99 7.68 3.59
CA ASP A 204 -8.69 9.08 3.90
C ASP A 204 -9.66 10.10 3.24
N ASN A 205 -10.75 9.62 2.62
CA ASN A 205 -11.78 10.47 2.02
C ASN A 205 -13.19 10.06 2.46
N GLU A 206 -14.13 11.00 2.40
CA GLU A 206 -15.53 10.79 2.82
C GLU A 206 -16.30 9.79 1.94
N SER A 207 -15.87 9.60 0.69
CA SER A 207 -16.52 8.68 -0.26
C SER A 207 -16.04 7.22 -0.13
N SER A 208 -15.06 6.94 0.71
CA SER A 208 -14.44 5.60 0.86
C SER A 208 -15.43 4.50 1.21
N LEU A 209 -16.47 4.81 1.99
CA LEU A 209 -17.52 3.86 2.36
C LEU A 209 -18.55 3.62 1.24
N SER A 210 -18.57 4.49 0.24
CA SER A 210 -19.50 4.40 -0.89
C SER A 210 -18.90 3.67 -2.10
N THR A 211 -17.58 3.49 -2.11
CA THR A 211 -16.83 2.77 -3.14
C THR A 211 -16.79 1.28 -2.86
#